data_57ec24c5320dd317279c76b0b36428a5
#
_entry.id   57ec24c5320dd317279c76b0b36428a5
#
_cell.length_a   1.000
_cell.length_b   1.000
_cell.length_c   1.000
_cell.angle_alpha   90.00
_cell.angle_beta   90.00
_cell.angle_gamma   90.00
#
_symmetry.space_group_name_H-M   'P 1'
#
loop_
_entity.id
_entity.type
_entity.pdbx_description
1 polymer ?
#
loop_
_entity_poly.entity_id
_entity_poly.type
_entity_poly.pdbx_seq_one_letter_code
_entity_poly.pdbx_strand_id
1 'polypeptide(L)'
;MAIKLENIKIEKSWKEVLKDEFLSPYFLEIKEKLVCLKNSGVTIYPPGNLIFNAFNLTPFDKVKVVILGQDPYHEVNQAMGLSFSVPKDVRIPPS
;
A
#
# COMPACT_ATOMS: atom_id res chain seq x y z
N MET A 1 -9.07 -14.66 11.74
CA MET A 1 -7.61 -14.81 11.68
C MET A 1 -6.95 -13.51 12.15
N ALA A 2 -6.08 -13.60 13.14
CA ALA A 2 -5.42 -12.41 13.68
C ALA A 2 -4.28 -11.97 12.77
N ILE A 3 -4.06 -10.64 12.71
CA ILE A 3 -2.94 -10.07 11.97
C ILE A 3 -1.69 -10.15 12.84
N LYS A 4 -0.59 -10.62 12.26
CA LYS A 4 0.71 -10.64 12.92
C LYS A 4 1.55 -9.48 12.37
N LEU A 5 2.01 -8.60 13.25
CA LEU A 5 2.80 -7.42 12.86
C LEU A 5 4.05 -7.79 12.07
N GLU A 6 4.69 -8.89 12.41
CA GLU A 6 5.89 -9.35 11.72
C GLU A 6 5.67 -9.68 10.24
N ASN A 7 4.43 -9.96 9.86
CA ASN A 7 4.08 -10.27 8.47
C ASN A 7 3.77 -9.04 7.63
N ILE A 8 3.71 -7.86 8.25
CA ILE A 8 3.46 -6.61 7.55
C ILE A 8 4.78 -6.01 7.10
N LYS A 9 4.98 -5.92 5.79
CA LYS A 9 6.23 -5.45 5.19
C LYS A 9 6.19 -3.95 4.98
N ILE A 10 6.28 -3.21 6.06
CA ILE A 10 6.34 -1.75 6.05
C ILE A 10 7.61 -1.30 6.80
N GLU A 11 8.11 -0.12 6.45
CA GLU A 11 9.29 0.46 7.07
C GLU A 11 9.12 0.54 8.59
N LYS A 12 10.21 0.27 9.32
CA LYS A 12 10.20 0.05 10.77
C LYS A 12 9.59 1.20 11.56
N SER A 13 9.95 2.45 11.26
CA SER A 13 9.45 3.60 12.01
C SER A 13 7.94 3.78 11.84
N TRP A 14 7.43 3.53 10.61
CA TRP A 14 5.99 3.56 10.35
C TRP A 14 5.27 2.42 11.04
N LYS A 15 5.86 1.23 11.07
CA LYS A 15 5.26 0.08 11.74
C LYS A 15 5.04 0.38 13.22
N GLU A 16 6.02 1.01 13.86
CA GLU A 16 5.92 1.37 15.27
C GLU A 16 4.80 2.38 15.53
N VAL A 17 4.70 3.40 14.69
CA VAL A 17 3.67 4.44 14.83
C VAL A 17 2.28 3.90 14.54
N LEU A 18 2.15 2.98 13.58
CA LEU A 18 0.87 2.50 13.08
C LEU A 18 0.46 1.14 13.66
N LYS A 19 1.22 0.58 14.59
CA LYS A 19 0.94 -0.78 15.06
C LYS A 19 -0.47 -0.97 15.60
N ASP A 20 -1.01 0.02 16.32
CA ASP A 20 -2.36 -0.07 16.86
C ASP A 20 -3.39 -0.09 15.73
N GLU A 21 -3.13 0.62 14.64
CA GLU A 21 -4.00 0.60 13.46
C GLU A 21 -3.96 -0.77 12.80
N PHE A 22 -2.79 -1.38 12.68
CA PHE A 22 -2.66 -2.71 12.08
C PHE A 22 -3.34 -3.79 12.91
N LEU A 23 -3.49 -3.58 14.21
CA LEU A 23 -4.14 -4.53 15.11
C LEU A 23 -5.63 -4.26 15.28
N SER A 24 -6.16 -3.20 14.67
CA SER A 24 -7.56 -2.82 14.81
C SER A 24 -8.47 -3.69 13.92
N PRO A 25 -9.77 -3.82 14.30
CA PRO A 25 -10.72 -4.61 13.51
C PRO A 25 -10.86 -4.14 12.06
N TYR A 26 -10.82 -2.82 11.81
CA TYR A 26 -10.99 -2.33 10.44
C TYR A 26 -9.85 -2.77 9.52
N PHE A 27 -8.64 -2.87 10.05
CA PHE A 27 -7.51 -3.32 9.24
C PHE A 27 -7.65 -4.80 8.89
N LEU A 28 -8.11 -5.61 9.83
CA LEU A 28 -8.38 -7.02 9.58
C LEU A 28 -9.45 -7.19 8.48
N GLU A 29 -10.50 -6.38 8.52
CA GLU A 29 -11.53 -6.40 7.49
C GLU A 29 -10.96 -6.08 6.10
N ILE A 30 -10.09 -5.08 6.01
CA ILE A 30 -9.43 -4.72 4.76
C ILE A 30 -8.60 -5.90 4.25
N LYS A 31 -7.82 -6.52 5.12
CA LYS A 31 -6.98 -7.67 4.77
C LYS A 31 -7.82 -8.83 4.25
N GLU A 32 -8.89 -9.16 4.96
CA GLU A 32 -9.78 -10.26 4.57
C GLU A 32 -10.41 -10.01 3.21
N LYS A 33 -10.82 -8.77 2.96
CA LYS A 33 -11.40 -8.39 1.66
C LYS A 33 -10.38 -8.52 0.53
N LEU A 34 -9.14 -8.10 0.75
CA LEU A 34 -8.08 -8.21 -0.24
C LEU A 34 -7.77 -9.68 -0.56
N VAL A 35 -7.69 -10.51 0.46
CA VAL A 35 -7.44 -11.96 0.28
C VAL A 35 -8.58 -12.59 -0.50
N CYS A 36 -9.83 -12.24 -0.16
CA CYS A 36 -11.01 -12.77 -0.85
C CYS A 36 -10.99 -12.39 -2.34
N LEU A 37 -10.71 -11.12 -2.65
CA LEU A 37 -10.65 -10.66 -4.03
C LEU A 37 -9.54 -11.36 -4.81
N LYS A 38 -8.38 -11.51 -4.21
CA LYS A 38 -7.25 -12.18 -4.82
C LYS A 38 -7.57 -13.64 -5.13
N ASN A 39 -8.20 -14.34 -4.18
CA ASN A 39 -8.59 -15.74 -4.35
C ASN A 39 -9.70 -15.90 -5.40
N SER A 40 -10.46 -14.85 -5.66
CA SER A 40 -11.50 -14.84 -6.70
C SER A 40 -10.94 -14.54 -8.10
N GLY A 41 -9.63 -14.37 -8.24
CA GLY A 41 -9.01 -14.07 -9.52
C GLY A 41 -8.97 -12.60 -9.90
N VAL A 42 -9.35 -11.71 -8.99
CA VAL A 42 -9.29 -10.26 -9.24
C VAL A 42 -7.83 -9.79 -9.09
N THR A 43 -7.36 -9.04 -10.07
CA THR A 43 -6.03 -8.44 -10.01
C THR A 43 -6.09 -7.14 -9.21
N ILE A 44 -5.21 -7.01 -8.22
CA ILE A 44 -5.16 -5.85 -7.34
C ILE A 44 -3.93 -5.00 -7.68
N TYR A 45 -4.12 -3.71 -7.81
CA TYR A 45 -3.05 -2.75 -8.08
C TYR A 45 -2.92 -1.76 -6.92
N PRO A 46 -1.70 -1.41 -6.49
CA PRO A 46 -0.41 -1.94 -6.94
C PRO A 46 -0.17 -3.35 -6.46
N PRO A 47 0.88 -4.05 -6.94
CA PRO A 47 1.27 -5.35 -6.40
C PRO A 47 1.50 -5.28 -4.90
N GLY A 48 1.32 -6.40 -4.21
CA GLY A 48 1.42 -6.43 -2.74
C GLY A 48 2.69 -5.83 -2.17
N ASN A 49 3.82 -6.01 -2.86
CA ASN A 49 5.11 -5.46 -2.40
C ASN A 49 5.22 -3.95 -2.58
N LEU A 50 4.27 -3.30 -3.25
CA LEU A 50 4.28 -1.86 -3.48
C LEU A 50 3.15 -1.11 -2.75
N ILE A 51 2.28 -1.82 -2.02
CA ILE A 51 1.17 -1.18 -1.30
C ILE A 51 1.68 -0.13 -0.31
N PHE A 52 2.76 -0.43 0.41
CA PHE A 52 3.34 0.50 1.38
C PHE A 52 4.56 1.24 0.84
N ASN A 53 4.67 1.37 -0.48
CA ASN A 53 5.86 1.96 -1.10
C ASN A 53 6.15 3.38 -0.61
N ALA A 54 5.13 4.22 -0.48
CA ALA A 54 5.33 5.58 0.02
C ALA A 54 5.94 5.60 1.42
N PHE A 55 5.47 4.70 2.29
CA PHE A 55 6.00 4.59 3.65
C PHE A 55 7.42 4.06 3.65
N ASN A 56 7.72 3.09 2.78
CA ASN A 56 9.06 2.49 2.73
C ASN A 56 10.10 3.46 2.18
N LEU A 57 9.71 4.38 1.31
CA LEU A 57 10.63 5.35 0.72
C LEU A 57 10.91 6.54 1.63
N THR A 58 9.99 6.85 2.56
CA THR A 58 10.14 8.00 3.46
C THR A 58 9.84 7.57 4.88
N PRO A 59 10.86 7.30 5.71
CA PRO A 59 10.65 6.96 7.12
C PRO A 59 9.84 8.03 7.85
N PHE A 60 9.16 7.63 8.91
CA PHE A 60 8.23 8.51 9.63
C PHE A 60 8.87 9.82 10.06
N ASP A 61 10.09 9.77 10.58
CA ASP A 61 10.80 10.96 11.08
C ASP A 61 11.32 11.87 9.98
N LYS A 62 11.24 11.45 8.72
CA LYS A 62 11.66 12.25 7.57
C LYS A 62 10.51 12.91 6.83
N VAL A 63 9.28 12.63 7.22
CA VAL A 63 8.09 13.16 6.56
C VAL A 63 7.95 14.64 6.89
N LYS A 64 7.78 15.46 5.87
CA LYS A 64 7.52 16.90 6.02
C LYS A 64 6.14 17.28 5.51
N VAL A 65 5.66 16.58 4.49
CA VAL A 65 4.36 16.84 3.87
C VAL A 65 3.72 15.50 3.53
N VAL A 66 2.43 15.38 3.79
CA VAL A 66 1.65 14.21 3.37
C VAL A 66 0.64 14.66 2.33
N ILE A 67 0.68 14.02 1.16
CA ILE A 67 -0.32 14.23 0.11
C ILE A 67 -1.21 13.00 0.09
N LEU A 68 -2.49 13.21 0.42
CA LEU A 68 -3.48 12.15 0.42
C LEU A 68 -4.32 12.28 -0.83
N GLY A 69 -4.16 11.32 -1.73
CA GLY A 69 -4.89 11.32 -2.98
C GLY A 69 -5.43 9.94 -3.30
N GLN A 70 -6.28 9.89 -4.31
CA GLN A 70 -6.75 8.64 -4.85
C GLN A 70 -5.73 8.12 -5.86
N ASP A 71 -5.47 6.81 -5.85
CA ASP A 71 -4.61 6.21 -6.87
C ASP A 71 -5.38 6.23 -8.20
N PRO A 72 -4.93 6.97 -9.21
CA PRO A 72 -5.68 7.12 -10.45
C PRO A 72 -5.47 5.98 -11.44
N TYR A 73 -4.54 5.07 -11.19
CA TYR A 73 -4.11 4.12 -12.21
C TYR A 73 -4.62 2.71 -11.92
N HIS A 74 -5.29 2.13 -12.92
CA HIS A 74 -5.85 0.77 -12.81
C HIS A 74 -5.41 -0.14 -13.96
N GLU A 75 -4.50 0.33 -14.81
CA GLU A 75 -3.93 -0.48 -15.88
C GLU A 75 -2.76 -1.31 -15.37
N VAL A 76 -2.41 -2.35 -16.10
CA VAL A 76 -1.30 -3.25 -15.73
C VAL A 76 -0.01 -2.47 -15.57
N ASN A 77 0.69 -2.69 -14.47
CA ASN A 77 2.03 -2.14 -14.17
C ASN A 77 2.10 -0.63 -13.99
N GLN A 78 0.97 0.08 -13.86
CA GLN A 78 0.99 1.53 -13.65
C GLN A 78 1.08 1.92 -12.18
N ALA A 79 0.22 1.36 -11.32
CA ALA A 79 0.23 1.69 -9.91
C ALA A 79 1.48 1.16 -9.22
N MET A 80 2.13 1.99 -8.42
CA MET A 80 3.34 1.60 -7.71
C MET A 80 3.37 2.04 -6.24
N GLY A 81 2.21 2.42 -5.69
CA GLY A 81 2.12 2.83 -4.29
C GLY A 81 2.52 4.26 -4.03
N LEU A 82 2.65 5.08 -5.07
CA LEU A 82 2.95 6.51 -4.98
C LEU A 82 1.93 7.27 -5.82
N SER A 83 1.32 8.31 -5.23
CA SER A 83 0.31 9.12 -5.94
C SER A 83 0.87 9.70 -7.23
N PHE A 84 0.15 9.52 -8.34
CA PHE A 84 0.48 10.08 -9.66
C PHE A 84 1.81 9.62 -10.24
N SER A 85 2.37 8.51 -9.74
CA SER A 85 3.63 7.97 -10.24
C SER A 85 3.42 6.62 -10.88
N VAL A 86 4.23 6.33 -11.89
CA VAL A 86 4.30 5.00 -12.51
C VAL A 86 5.75 4.52 -12.51
N PRO A 87 5.99 3.21 -12.62
CA PRO A 87 7.36 2.69 -12.73
C PRO A 87 8.11 3.33 -13.89
N LYS A 88 9.42 3.41 -13.77
CA LYS A 88 10.30 4.14 -14.68
C LYS A 88 10.20 3.68 -16.13
N ASP A 89 9.97 2.40 -16.36
CA ASP A 89 9.90 1.78 -17.69
C ASP A 89 8.47 1.68 -18.23
N VAL A 90 7.50 2.29 -17.55
CA VAL A 90 6.10 2.28 -17.95
C VAL A 90 5.73 3.63 -18.53
N ARG A 91 4.93 3.62 -19.61
CA ARG A 91 4.43 4.84 -20.23
C ARG A 91 3.60 5.65 -19.24
N ILE A 92 3.86 6.96 -19.17
CA ILE A 92 3.10 7.87 -18.30
C ILE A 92 1.68 8.04 -18.86
N PRO A 93 0.64 7.64 -18.09
CA PRO A 93 -0.73 7.80 -18.55
C PRO A 93 -1.20 9.24 -18.36
N PRO A 94 -2.26 9.67 -19.08
CA PRO A 94 -2.89 10.94 -18.77
C PRO A 94 -3.50 10.90 -17.37
N SER A 95 -3.33 11.97 -16.62
CA SER A 95 -3.82 12.04 -15.24
C SER A 95 -4.99 13.01 -15.10
#